data_e00260c03e0a5f0a537d91884b56c9d7
#
_entry.id   e00260c03e0a5f0a537d91884b56c9d7
#
_cell.length_a   1.000
_cell.length_b   1.000
_cell.length_c   1.000
_cell.angle_alpha   90.00
_cell.angle_beta   90.00
_cell.angle_gamma   90.00
#
_symmetry.space_group_name_H-M   'P 1'
#
loop_
_entity.id
_entity.type
_entity.pdbx_description
1 polymer ?
#
loop_
_entity_poly.entity_id
_entity_poly.type
_entity_poly.pdbx_seq_one_letter_code
_entity_poly.pdbx_strand_id
1 'polypeptide(L)'
;MSVTNPLKQSAKFEDGIWSTAEFSRDFINAKLTDMKKSYSTLMYYAVGVWVTAYARRDLARIIFSSKDMDRDVVYCDTDSVKFLNREKHQDIFLSYNNEMIEKYRNVAERYPDDIEIADFMPADKKGVLHPLGFFEFDGLYTEFITLGAKKYCYREDGVLHITVAGVSKKGVVALNDNIRNFKKGFIWDYHTSGKSTHFYRERHLVTYKVKDKETDQIVKKSKIEDDTQKPFKFKDIDGNVYKCRYKWALVLMPTTYELGVTAEYESVIKDMLRRERKRHEQ
;
A
#
# COMPACT_ATOMS: atom_id res chain seq x y z
N MET A 1 8.76 3.80 0.45
CA MET A 1 10.04 3.42 -0.18
C MET A 1 10.84 4.66 -0.46
N SER A 2 11.99 4.85 0.17
CA SER A 2 12.91 5.93 -0.20
C SER A 2 13.69 5.48 -1.43
N VAL A 3 13.39 6.06 -2.58
CA VAL A 3 14.25 5.91 -3.76
C VAL A 3 15.51 6.71 -3.48
N THR A 4 16.55 6.06 -3.02
CA THR A 4 17.87 6.67 -2.93
C THR A 4 18.40 6.87 -4.34
N ASN A 5 18.48 8.13 -4.76
CA ASN A 5 19.14 8.49 -6.02
C ASN A 5 20.62 8.01 -5.93
N PRO A 6 21.07 7.08 -6.78
CA PRO A 6 22.45 6.58 -6.74
C PRO A 6 23.49 7.70 -6.92
N LEU A 7 23.13 8.82 -7.54
CA LEU A 7 23.95 10.02 -7.62
C LEU A 7 24.13 10.76 -6.30
N LYS A 8 23.21 10.57 -5.32
CA LYS A 8 23.35 11.15 -3.97
C LYS A 8 24.36 10.40 -3.08
N GLN A 9 24.61 9.11 -3.34
CA GLN A 9 25.58 8.33 -2.60
C GLN A 9 27.04 8.68 -2.96
N SER A 10 27.22 9.53 -3.93
CA SER A 10 28.51 9.86 -4.51
C SER A 10 28.93 11.31 -4.31
N ALA A 11 28.12 12.11 -3.61
CA ALA A 11 28.54 13.43 -3.19
C ALA A 11 29.55 13.28 -2.06
N LYS A 12 30.77 13.76 -2.26
CA LYS A 12 31.76 13.90 -1.20
C LYS A 12 31.63 15.27 -0.56
N PHE A 13 31.62 15.29 0.76
CA PHE A 13 31.70 16.50 1.55
C PHE A 13 33.13 16.65 2.04
N GLU A 14 33.87 17.52 1.41
CA GLU A 14 35.23 17.87 1.82
C GLU A 14 35.30 19.40 2.01
N ASP A 15 35.86 19.85 3.11
CA ASP A 15 36.05 21.28 3.46
C ASP A 15 34.78 22.16 3.42
N GLY A 16 33.64 21.61 3.84
CA GLY A 16 32.38 22.35 3.84
C GLY A 16 31.69 22.48 2.49
N ILE A 17 32.22 21.88 1.46
CA ILE A 17 31.69 21.97 0.09
C ILE A 17 31.25 20.58 -0.42
N TRP A 18 30.03 20.51 -0.92
CA TRP A 18 29.54 19.35 -1.63
C TRP A 18 30.06 19.33 -3.06
N SER A 19 30.91 18.37 -3.40
CA SER A 19 31.35 18.14 -4.77
C SER A 19 30.69 16.89 -5.34
N THR A 20 30.29 16.95 -6.62
CA THR A 20 29.92 15.77 -7.39
C THR A 20 31.20 15.08 -7.83
N ALA A 21 31.43 13.85 -7.38
CA ALA A 21 32.55 13.07 -7.89
C ALA A 21 32.30 12.75 -9.37
N GLU A 22 33.29 13.04 -10.22
CA GLU A 22 33.31 12.55 -11.59
C GLU A 22 33.46 11.03 -11.56
N PHE A 23 32.44 10.33 -12.04
CA PHE A 23 32.49 8.87 -12.12
C PHE A 23 33.07 8.43 -13.45
N SER A 24 33.95 7.44 -13.40
CA SER A 24 34.37 6.77 -14.63
C SER A 24 33.16 6.09 -15.29
N ARG A 25 33.17 6.00 -16.60
CA ARG A 25 32.13 5.32 -17.41
C ARG A 25 31.90 3.89 -16.93
N ASP A 26 32.97 3.21 -16.50
CA ASP A 26 32.93 1.83 -15.99
C ASP A 26 32.21 1.73 -14.66
N PHE A 27 32.40 2.69 -13.75
CA PHE A 27 31.68 2.76 -12.49
C PHE A 27 30.17 2.98 -12.73
N ILE A 28 29.82 3.89 -13.62
CA ILE A 28 28.42 4.15 -13.98
C ILE A 28 27.79 2.89 -14.59
N ASN A 29 28.47 2.21 -15.52
CA ASN A 29 28.01 0.98 -16.14
C ASN A 29 27.86 -0.17 -15.14
N ALA A 30 28.81 -0.33 -14.21
CA ALA A 30 28.74 -1.32 -13.13
C ALA A 30 27.52 -1.05 -12.24
N LYS A 31 27.30 0.21 -11.81
CA LYS A 31 26.14 0.61 -11.03
C LYS A 31 24.83 0.41 -11.77
N LEU A 32 24.75 0.74 -13.04
CA LEU A 32 23.56 0.50 -13.86
C LEU A 32 23.27 -1.01 -14.02
N THR A 33 24.31 -1.84 -14.10
CA THR A 33 24.16 -3.29 -14.16
C THR A 33 23.66 -3.86 -12.85
N ASP A 34 24.18 -3.39 -11.72
CA ASP A 34 23.68 -3.76 -10.38
C ASP A 34 22.22 -3.27 -10.17
N MET A 35 21.91 -2.08 -10.65
CA MET A 35 20.55 -1.55 -10.64
C MET A 35 19.58 -2.41 -11.47
N LYS A 36 20.00 -2.91 -12.62
CA LYS A 36 19.19 -3.83 -13.46
C LYS A 36 18.85 -5.15 -12.77
N LYS A 37 19.65 -5.57 -11.80
CA LYS A 37 19.39 -6.77 -10.97
C LYS A 37 18.46 -6.50 -9.80
N SER A 38 18.21 -5.25 -9.46
CA SER A 38 17.33 -4.84 -8.35
C SER A 38 15.97 -4.41 -8.87
N TYR A 39 14.91 -5.13 -8.50
CA TYR A 39 13.54 -4.79 -8.87
C TYR A 39 13.08 -3.38 -8.43
N SER A 40 13.80 -2.76 -7.50
CA SER A 40 13.49 -1.42 -6.98
C SER A 40 13.95 -0.26 -7.88
N THR A 41 14.69 -0.54 -8.95
CA THR A 41 15.34 0.49 -9.79
C THR A 41 14.82 0.56 -11.22
N LEU A 42 13.77 -0.21 -11.54
CA LEU A 42 13.25 -0.33 -12.91
C LEU A 42 12.49 0.90 -13.42
N MET A 43 12.09 1.82 -12.53
CA MET A 43 11.31 2.98 -12.95
C MET A 43 12.04 4.29 -12.66
N TYR A 44 12.11 5.17 -13.66
CA TYR A 44 12.46 6.57 -13.45
C TYR A 44 11.48 7.21 -12.47
N TYR A 45 11.98 7.98 -11.52
CA TYR A 45 11.15 8.68 -10.53
C TYR A 45 10.00 9.47 -11.16
N ALA A 46 10.27 10.18 -12.25
CA ALA A 46 9.26 10.94 -12.98
C ALA A 46 8.11 10.05 -13.49
N VAL A 47 8.41 8.86 -14.03
CA VAL A 47 7.39 7.91 -14.49
C VAL A 47 6.53 7.44 -13.31
N GLY A 48 7.15 7.13 -12.16
CA GLY A 48 6.43 6.75 -10.95
C GLY A 48 5.47 7.84 -10.45
N VAL A 49 5.88 9.11 -10.51
CA VAL A 49 5.02 10.26 -10.16
C VAL A 49 3.84 10.36 -11.13
N TRP A 50 4.06 10.21 -12.43
CA TRP A 50 3.00 10.26 -13.42
C TRP A 50 2.00 9.11 -13.25
N VAL A 51 2.46 7.88 -13.05
CA VAL A 51 1.59 6.71 -12.82
C VAL A 51 0.66 6.95 -11.63
N THR A 52 1.20 7.42 -10.50
CA THR A 52 0.38 7.69 -9.30
C THR A 52 -0.56 8.88 -9.49
N ALA A 53 -0.15 9.90 -10.25
CA ALA A 53 -1.01 11.05 -10.57
C ALA A 53 -2.18 10.63 -11.48
N TYR A 54 -1.93 9.79 -12.48
CA TYR A 54 -2.98 9.27 -13.35
C TYR A 54 -3.94 8.36 -12.59
N ALA A 55 -3.47 7.42 -11.77
CA ALA A 55 -4.32 6.57 -10.95
C ALA A 55 -5.25 7.40 -10.05
N ARG A 56 -4.72 8.44 -9.40
CA ARG A 56 -5.52 9.36 -8.58
C ARG A 56 -6.54 10.15 -9.39
N ARG A 57 -6.15 10.64 -10.57
CA ARG A 57 -7.06 11.36 -11.47
C ARG A 57 -8.21 10.45 -11.91
N ASP A 58 -7.90 9.23 -12.30
CA ASP A 58 -8.89 8.31 -12.84
C ASP A 58 -9.85 7.83 -11.75
N LEU A 59 -9.35 7.59 -10.54
CA LEU A 59 -10.19 7.35 -9.35
C LEU A 59 -11.11 8.54 -9.06
N ALA A 60 -10.59 9.79 -9.10
CA ALA A 60 -11.38 11.00 -8.90
C ALA A 60 -12.44 11.18 -9.99
N ARG A 61 -12.15 10.84 -11.25
CA ARG A 61 -13.14 10.85 -12.35
C ARG A 61 -14.32 9.94 -12.06
N ILE A 62 -14.07 8.74 -11.56
CA ILE A 62 -15.14 7.80 -11.18
C ILE A 62 -15.95 8.36 -10.01
N ILE A 63 -15.30 8.80 -8.92
CA ILE A 63 -15.98 9.31 -7.72
C ILE A 63 -16.86 10.51 -8.05
N PHE A 64 -16.36 11.47 -8.85
CA PHE A 64 -17.10 12.69 -9.21
C PHE A 64 -17.94 12.57 -10.49
N SER A 65 -18.08 11.37 -11.06
CA SER A 65 -18.87 11.14 -12.27
C SER A 65 -20.34 11.49 -12.10
N SER A 66 -20.89 11.27 -10.90
CA SER A 66 -22.26 11.61 -10.54
C SER A 66 -22.37 11.98 -9.07
N LYS A 67 -23.44 12.73 -8.69
CA LYS A 67 -23.72 13.03 -7.28
C LYS A 67 -24.08 11.77 -6.47
N ASP A 68 -24.62 10.78 -7.12
CA ASP A 68 -25.02 9.52 -6.50
C ASP A 68 -23.79 8.68 -6.19
N MET A 69 -22.82 8.62 -7.13
CA MET A 69 -21.55 7.92 -6.90
C MET A 69 -20.77 8.55 -5.74
N ASP A 70 -20.71 9.87 -5.67
CA ASP A 70 -20.04 10.60 -4.59
C ASP A 70 -20.63 10.25 -3.20
N ARG A 71 -21.94 10.06 -3.10
CA ARG A 71 -22.63 9.66 -1.86
C ARG A 71 -22.50 8.18 -1.53
N ASP A 72 -22.41 7.33 -2.55
CA ASP A 72 -22.39 5.89 -2.38
C ASP A 72 -20.97 5.35 -2.11
N VAL A 73 -19.90 6.15 -2.29
CA VAL A 73 -18.52 5.76 -1.96
C VAL A 73 -18.35 5.61 -0.46
N VAL A 74 -17.91 4.43 -0.04
CA VAL A 74 -17.66 4.08 1.36
C VAL A 74 -16.17 4.18 1.69
N TYR A 75 -15.31 3.80 0.74
CA TYR A 75 -13.87 3.79 0.92
C TYR A 75 -13.15 3.82 -0.43
N CYS A 76 -12.02 4.49 -0.48
CA CYS A 76 -11.12 4.42 -1.64
C CYS A 76 -9.65 4.42 -1.18
N ASP A 77 -8.78 3.82 -1.96
CA ASP A 77 -7.34 3.81 -1.69
C ASP A 77 -6.58 3.68 -3.02
N THR A 78 -5.73 4.63 -3.30
CA THR A 78 -4.81 4.70 -4.45
C THR A 78 -5.51 4.55 -5.82
N ASP A 79 -5.98 3.37 -6.16
CA ASP A 79 -6.56 2.94 -7.44
C ASP A 79 -7.83 2.10 -7.28
N SER A 80 -8.33 1.98 -6.06
CA SER A 80 -9.53 1.20 -5.76
C SER A 80 -10.61 2.02 -5.07
N VAL A 81 -11.88 1.68 -5.35
CA VAL A 81 -13.05 2.29 -4.74
C VAL A 81 -14.00 1.21 -4.24
N LYS A 82 -14.53 1.38 -3.03
CA LYS A 82 -15.59 0.56 -2.44
C LYS A 82 -16.84 1.43 -2.33
N PHE A 83 -17.94 0.95 -2.88
CA PHE A 83 -19.18 1.74 -2.98
C PHE A 83 -20.42 0.88 -2.85
N LEU A 84 -21.52 1.51 -2.54
CA LEU A 84 -22.84 0.89 -2.42
C LEU A 84 -23.56 0.88 -3.79
N ASN A 85 -24.64 0.11 -3.89
CA ASN A 85 -25.57 0.14 -5.04
C ASN A 85 -24.89 -0.11 -6.40
N ARG A 86 -24.11 -1.19 -6.49
CA ARG A 86 -23.33 -1.57 -7.68
C ARG A 86 -24.11 -1.42 -8.99
N GLU A 87 -25.34 -1.92 -9.04
CA GLU A 87 -26.16 -1.93 -10.26
C GLU A 87 -26.44 -0.54 -10.81
N LYS A 88 -26.51 0.46 -9.92
CA LYS A 88 -26.73 1.86 -10.27
C LYS A 88 -25.50 2.51 -10.92
N HIS A 89 -24.30 1.99 -10.63
CA HIS A 89 -23.03 2.63 -10.99
C HIS A 89 -22.23 1.85 -12.03
N GLN A 90 -22.63 0.64 -12.39
CA GLN A 90 -21.83 -0.21 -13.29
C GLN A 90 -21.56 0.43 -14.65
N ASP A 91 -22.50 1.23 -15.19
CA ASP A 91 -22.35 1.89 -16.49
C ASP A 91 -21.21 2.91 -16.49
N ILE A 92 -20.90 3.52 -15.34
CA ILE A 92 -19.79 4.45 -15.18
C ILE A 92 -18.48 3.73 -15.45
N PHE A 93 -18.30 2.55 -14.86
CA PHE A 93 -17.10 1.72 -15.02
C PHE A 93 -16.98 1.15 -16.43
N LEU A 94 -18.10 0.70 -17.00
CA LEU A 94 -18.13 0.21 -18.37
C LEU A 94 -17.75 1.30 -19.38
N SER A 95 -18.31 2.51 -19.22
CA SER A 95 -17.97 3.65 -20.06
C SER A 95 -16.49 4.01 -19.94
N TYR A 96 -15.96 4.05 -18.72
CA TYR A 96 -14.53 4.32 -18.50
C TYR A 96 -13.63 3.26 -19.15
N ASN A 97 -13.96 1.98 -18.97
CA ASN A 97 -13.18 0.88 -19.55
C ASN A 97 -13.21 0.91 -21.08
N ASN A 98 -14.35 1.27 -21.69
CA ASN A 98 -14.45 1.46 -23.14
C ASN A 98 -13.55 2.60 -23.63
N GLU A 99 -13.48 3.73 -22.89
CA GLU A 99 -12.54 4.81 -23.22
C GLU A 99 -11.08 4.33 -23.18
N MET A 100 -10.74 3.42 -22.27
CA MET A 100 -9.38 2.85 -22.23
C MET A 100 -9.08 2.00 -23.46
N ILE A 101 -10.04 1.23 -23.97
CA ILE A 101 -9.89 0.48 -25.21
C ILE A 101 -9.62 1.42 -26.39
N GLU A 102 -10.38 2.50 -26.50
CA GLU A 102 -10.16 3.51 -27.54
C GLU A 102 -8.76 4.16 -27.43
N LYS A 103 -8.27 4.39 -26.22
CA LYS A 103 -6.89 4.86 -26.03
C LYS A 103 -5.86 3.84 -26.52
N TYR A 104 -6.07 2.54 -26.27
CA TYR A 104 -5.17 1.50 -26.78
C TYR A 104 -5.15 1.48 -28.30
N ARG A 105 -6.32 1.55 -28.95
CA ARG A 105 -6.43 1.63 -30.41
C ARG A 105 -5.66 2.81 -30.96
N ASN A 106 -5.89 4.00 -30.40
CA ASN A 106 -5.21 5.23 -30.84
C ASN A 106 -3.69 5.14 -30.70
N VAL A 107 -3.18 4.45 -29.68
CA VAL A 107 -1.72 4.27 -29.51
C VAL A 107 -1.19 3.24 -30.51
N ALA A 108 -1.85 2.10 -30.69
CA ALA A 108 -1.46 1.07 -31.64
C ALA A 108 -1.49 1.62 -33.09
N GLU A 109 -2.49 2.42 -33.47
CA GLU A 109 -2.55 3.08 -34.77
C GLU A 109 -1.43 4.09 -34.98
N ARG A 110 -0.96 4.77 -33.93
CA ARG A 110 0.15 5.72 -34.01
C ARG A 110 1.51 5.05 -34.14
N TYR A 111 1.66 3.85 -33.61
CA TYR A 111 2.91 3.09 -33.56
C TYR A 111 2.69 1.65 -34.05
N PRO A 112 2.26 1.44 -35.30
CA PRO A 112 1.80 0.14 -35.78
C PRO A 112 2.91 -0.92 -35.86
N ASP A 113 4.17 -0.50 -35.98
CA ASP A 113 5.32 -1.41 -36.06
C ASP A 113 5.85 -1.84 -34.70
N ASP A 114 5.48 -1.12 -33.62
CA ASP A 114 6.08 -1.27 -32.29
C ASP A 114 5.09 -1.72 -31.22
N ILE A 115 3.78 -1.46 -31.39
CA ILE A 115 2.78 -1.63 -30.33
C ILE A 115 1.51 -2.28 -30.88
N GLU A 116 1.11 -3.37 -30.24
CA GLU A 116 -0.16 -4.05 -30.50
C GLU A 116 -1.15 -3.80 -29.33
N ILE A 117 -2.44 -3.90 -29.60
CA ILE A 117 -3.49 -3.80 -28.57
C ILE A 117 -3.28 -4.85 -27.48
N ALA A 118 -2.78 -6.03 -27.83
CA ALA A 118 -2.48 -7.11 -26.89
C ALA A 118 -1.44 -6.72 -25.82
N ASP A 119 -0.53 -5.79 -26.13
CA ASP A 119 0.48 -5.33 -25.18
C ASP A 119 -0.12 -4.62 -23.95
N PHE A 120 -1.34 -4.08 -24.13
CA PHE A 120 -2.10 -3.45 -23.02
C PHE A 120 -2.91 -4.44 -22.20
N MET A 121 -2.89 -5.72 -22.53
CA MET A 121 -3.71 -6.76 -21.91
C MET A 121 -2.84 -7.92 -21.37
N PRO A 122 -1.93 -7.65 -20.40
CA PRO A 122 -1.10 -8.71 -19.86
C PRO A 122 -1.96 -9.79 -19.18
N ALA A 123 -1.55 -11.04 -19.34
CA ALA A 123 -2.17 -12.16 -18.66
C ALA A 123 -1.48 -12.48 -17.34
N ASP A 124 -2.24 -12.88 -16.34
CA ASP A 124 -1.71 -13.43 -15.10
C ASP A 124 -1.21 -14.87 -15.30
N LYS A 125 -0.68 -15.50 -14.23
CA LYS A 125 -0.19 -16.89 -14.27
C LYS A 125 -1.27 -17.92 -14.58
N LYS A 126 -2.56 -17.54 -14.49
CA LYS A 126 -3.71 -18.41 -14.80
C LYS A 126 -4.26 -18.14 -16.21
N GLY A 127 -3.66 -17.21 -16.95
CA GLY A 127 -4.11 -16.82 -18.28
C GLY A 127 -5.26 -15.81 -18.29
N VAL A 128 -5.61 -15.22 -17.17
CA VAL A 128 -6.63 -14.16 -17.09
C VAL A 128 -6.00 -12.86 -17.54
N LEU A 129 -6.64 -12.17 -18.49
CA LEU A 129 -6.20 -10.88 -19.00
C LEU A 129 -6.55 -9.76 -18.01
N HIS A 130 -5.60 -8.88 -17.76
CA HIS A 130 -5.75 -7.69 -16.91
C HIS A 130 -5.45 -6.42 -17.72
N PRO A 131 -6.43 -5.84 -18.42
CA PRO A 131 -6.21 -4.65 -19.24
C PRO A 131 -5.70 -3.49 -18.40
N LEU A 132 -4.62 -2.86 -18.83
CA LEU A 132 -3.94 -1.79 -18.09
C LEU A 132 -4.87 -0.57 -17.90
N GLY A 133 -5.04 -0.17 -16.66
CA GLY A 133 -5.85 1.00 -16.30
C GLY A 133 -7.36 0.76 -16.30
N PHE A 134 -7.83 -0.49 -16.46
CA PHE A 134 -9.23 -0.82 -16.26
C PHE A 134 -9.60 -0.78 -14.78
N PHE A 135 -10.86 -0.44 -14.53
CA PHE A 135 -11.49 -0.80 -13.26
C PHE A 135 -12.07 -2.20 -13.37
N GLU A 136 -11.45 -3.14 -12.68
CA GLU A 136 -11.92 -4.51 -12.59
C GLU A 136 -12.79 -4.69 -11.34
N PHE A 137 -13.75 -5.60 -11.41
CA PHE A 137 -14.56 -5.95 -10.27
C PHE A 137 -13.77 -6.88 -9.34
N ASP A 138 -13.52 -6.42 -8.11
CA ASP A 138 -12.69 -7.11 -7.11
C ASP A 138 -13.53 -8.10 -6.27
N GLY A 139 -14.77 -7.72 -5.91
CA GLY A 139 -15.66 -8.58 -5.11
C GLY A 139 -16.91 -7.88 -4.60
N LEU A 140 -17.83 -8.68 -4.07
CA LEU A 140 -19.05 -8.22 -3.43
C LEU A 140 -18.98 -8.47 -1.92
N TYR A 141 -19.03 -7.39 -1.14
CA TYR A 141 -18.91 -7.47 0.31
C TYR A 141 -20.29 -7.36 0.97
N THR A 142 -20.63 -8.34 1.81
CA THR A 142 -21.87 -8.34 2.58
C THR A 142 -21.78 -7.49 3.84
N GLU A 143 -20.58 -7.36 4.38
CA GLU A 143 -20.28 -6.51 5.53
C GLU A 143 -18.96 -5.76 5.29
N PHE A 144 -18.89 -4.51 5.69
CA PHE A 144 -17.67 -3.70 5.57
C PHE A 144 -17.55 -2.71 6.73
N ILE A 145 -16.40 -2.69 7.39
CA ILE A 145 -16.05 -1.73 8.44
C ILE A 145 -14.69 -1.12 8.11
N THR A 146 -14.59 0.18 8.15
CA THR A 146 -13.31 0.90 8.05
C THR A 146 -13.06 1.78 9.26
N LEU A 147 -11.79 1.86 9.66
CA LEU A 147 -11.28 2.75 10.71
C LEU A 147 -10.21 3.71 10.17
N GLY A 148 -10.16 3.87 8.85
CA GLY A 148 -9.24 4.77 8.16
C GLY A 148 -8.38 4.07 7.12
N ALA A 149 -7.42 4.80 6.55
CA ALA A 149 -6.57 4.31 5.46
C ALA A 149 -5.86 2.99 5.81
N LYS A 150 -6.06 1.97 4.95
CA LYS A 150 -5.51 0.62 5.12
C LYS A 150 -5.83 -0.01 6.48
N LYS A 151 -7.04 0.28 7.00
CA LYS A 151 -7.59 -0.27 8.24
C LYS A 151 -9.05 -0.61 8.04
N TYR A 152 -9.34 -1.71 7.35
CA TYR A 152 -10.70 -2.17 7.10
C TYR A 152 -10.82 -3.69 7.21
N CYS A 153 -12.03 -4.12 7.48
CA CYS A 153 -12.46 -5.50 7.58
C CYS A 153 -13.73 -5.68 6.76
N TYR A 154 -13.84 -6.77 6.04
CA TYR A 154 -15.00 -7.06 5.21
C TYR A 154 -15.30 -8.55 5.17
N ARG A 155 -16.55 -8.89 4.83
CA ARG A 155 -16.97 -10.27 4.59
C ARG A 155 -17.34 -10.44 3.14
N GLU A 156 -16.73 -11.44 2.51
CA GLU A 156 -16.95 -11.86 1.13
C GLU A 156 -17.18 -13.35 1.10
N ASP A 157 -18.26 -13.80 0.42
CA ASP A 157 -18.65 -15.21 0.35
C ASP A 157 -18.69 -15.94 1.70
N GLY A 158 -19.14 -15.22 2.74
CA GLY A 158 -19.21 -15.73 4.11
C GLY A 158 -17.87 -15.71 4.87
N VAL A 159 -16.76 -15.40 4.21
CA VAL A 159 -15.41 -15.39 4.80
C VAL A 159 -15.03 -13.98 5.25
N LEU A 160 -14.47 -13.87 6.44
CA LEU A 160 -13.98 -12.60 6.96
C LEU A 160 -12.55 -12.30 6.48
N HIS A 161 -12.33 -11.09 6.03
CA HIS A 161 -11.04 -10.60 5.55
C HIS A 161 -10.64 -9.30 6.24
N ILE A 162 -9.33 -9.06 6.35
CA ILE A 162 -8.78 -7.80 6.88
C ILE A 162 -7.75 -7.20 5.94
N THR A 163 -7.69 -5.88 5.97
CA THR A 163 -6.56 -5.11 5.45
C THR A 163 -6.13 -4.11 6.51
N VAL A 164 -5.03 -4.42 7.18
CA VAL A 164 -4.45 -3.58 8.22
C VAL A 164 -2.96 -3.45 7.96
N ALA A 165 -2.48 -2.22 7.79
CA ALA A 165 -1.05 -1.98 7.60
C ALA A 165 -0.27 -2.55 8.79
N GLY A 166 0.68 -3.44 8.52
CA GLY A 166 1.48 -4.10 9.56
C GLY A 166 0.92 -5.44 10.07
N VAL A 167 -0.27 -5.84 9.66
CA VAL A 167 -0.86 -7.15 10.00
C VAL A 167 -1.02 -7.97 8.73
N SER A 168 -0.63 -9.25 8.76
CA SER A 168 -0.86 -10.12 7.61
C SER A 168 -2.36 -10.49 7.50
N LYS A 169 -2.81 -10.86 6.28
CA LYS A 169 -4.19 -11.32 6.08
C LYS A 169 -4.59 -12.48 7.01
N LYS A 170 -3.63 -13.33 7.41
CA LYS A 170 -3.84 -14.43 8.37
C LYS A 170 -4.21 -13.94 9.78
N GLY A 171 -3.94 -12.68 10.11
CA GLY A 171 -4.32 -12.07 11.40
C GLY A 171 -5.84 -11.94 11.58
N VAL A 172 -6.64 -12.17 10.53
CA VAL A 172 -8.11 -12.21 10.62
C VAL A 172 -8.61 -13.24 11.66
N VAL A 173 -7.90 -14.34 11.84
CA VAL A 173 -8.24 -15.39 12.82
C VAL A 173 -8.39 -14.83 14.23
N ALA A 174 -7.63 -13.79 14.58
CA ALA A 174 -7.73 -13.13 15.87
C ALA A 174 -9.10 -12.44 16.14
N LEU A 175 -9.87 -12.18 15.08
CA LEU A 175 -11.22 -11.61 15.19
C LEU A 175 -12.28 -12.66 15.52
N ASN A 176 -11.94 -13.95 15.57
CA ASN A 176 -12.87 -15.06 15.88
C ASN A 176 -14.13 -15.02 14.99
N ASP A 177 -13.94 -14.81 13.70
CA ASP A 177 -14.99 -14.67 12.67
C ASP A 177 -16.10 -13.64 12.98
N ASN A 178 -15.81 -12.67 13.83
CA ASN A 178 -16.75 -11.63 14.21
C ASN A 178 -16.22 -10.25 13.78
N ILE A 179 -16.86 -9.66 12.76
CA ILE A 179 -16.48 -8.35 12.23
C ILE A 179 -16.56 -7.23 13.29
N ARG A 180 -17.45 -7.35 14.29
CA ARG A 180 -17.60 -6.37 15.39
C ARG A 180 -16.40 -6.31 16.31
N ASN A 181 -15.52 -7.32 16.27
CA ASN A 181 -14.25 -7.31 16.99
C ASN A 181 -13.23 -6.38 16.32
N PHE A 182 -13.45 -6.00 15.04
CA PHE A 182 -12.66 -5.00 14.35
C PHE A 182 -13.06 -3.60 14.81
N LYS A 183 -12.53 -3.18 15.94
CA LYS A 183 -12.88 -1.90 16.59
C LYS A 183 -11.67 -1.22 17.21
N LYS A 184 -11.80 0.07 17.54
CA LYS A 184 -10.79 0.81 18.32
C LYS A 184 -10.31 0.01 19.51
N GLY A 185 -9.00 -0.09 19.70
CA GLY A 185 -8.37 -0.78 20.81
C GLY A 185 -8.17 -2.27 20.61
N PHE A 186 -8.59 -2.87 19.49
CA PHE A 186 -8.25 -4.26 19.20
C PHE A 186 -6.73 -4.40 19.02
N ILE A 187 -6.16 -5.48 19.54
CA ILE A 187 -4.70 -5.64 19.61
C ILE A 187 -4.28 -6.91 18.88
N TRP A 188 -3.38 -6.74 17.89
CA TRP A 188 -2.58 -7.83 17.36
C TRP A 188 -1.21 -7.83 17.99
N ASP A 189 -0.74 -8.99 18.38
CA ASP A 189 0.63 -9.23 18.82
C ASP A 189 1.39 -10.08 17.77
N TYR A 190 2.61 -10.45 18.10
CA TYR A 190 3.44 -11.28 17.22
C TYR A 190 2.75 -12.61 16.82
N HIS A 191 1.99 -13.23 17.71
CA HIS A 191 1.32 -14.51 17.46
C HIS A 191 0.02 -14.35 16.68
N THR A 192 -0.73 -13.32 16.98
CA THR A 192 -2.07 -13.06 16.40
C THR A 192 -2.03 -12.29 15.09
N SER A 193 -0.93 -11.60 14.79
CA SER A 193 -0.76 -10.82 13.53
C SER A 193 -0.55 -11.68 12.27
N GLY A 194 -0.54 -13.01 12.39
CA GLY A 194 -0.21 -13.91 11.30
C GLY A 194 1.28 -13.92 10.94
N LYS A 195 2.13 -13.65 11.91
CA LYS A 195 3.60 -13.58 11.77
C LYS A 195 4.05 -12.49 10.77
N SER A 196 3.42 -11.33 10.86
CA SER A 196 3.81 -10.18 10.03
C SER A 196 5.29 -9.82 10.24
N THR A 197 5.95 -9.45 9.17
CA THR A 197 7.35 -8.99 9.19
C THR A 197 7.56 -7.68 9.95
N HIS A 198 6.47 -6.93 10.23
CA HIS A 198 6.54 -5.70 11.02
C HIS A 198 6.67 -5.94 12.53
N PHE A 199 6.47 -7.15 12.98
CA PHE A 199 6.64 -7.53 14.37
C PHE A 199 7.99 -8.21 14.55
N TYR A 200 9.06 -7.42 14.66
CA TYR A 200 10.39 -7.93 14.86
C TYR A 200 10.56 -8.50 16.28
N ARG A 201 11.27 -9.62 16.37
CA ARG A 201 11.82 -10.09 17.63
C ARG A 201 13.11 -9.35 17.90
N GLU A 202 13.11 -8.49 18.91
CA GLU A 202 14.37 -7.99 19.45
C GLU A 202 15.01 -9.10 20.29
N ARG A 203 16.18 -9.52 19.86
CA ARG A 203 16.98 -10.48 20.59
C ARG A 203 18.21 -9.77 21.12
N HIS A 204 18.38 -9.80 22.42
CA HIS A 204 19.55 -9.23 23.07
C HIS A 204 20.45 -10.34 23.60
N LEU A 205 21.76 -10.22 23.35
CA LEU A 205 22.76 -11.06 23.99
C LEU A 205 23.00 -10.52 25.38
N VAL A 206 22.48 -11.23 26.39
CA VAL A 206 22.69 -10.89 27.79
C VAL A 206 23.77 -11.75 28.36
N THR A 207 24.83 -11.11 28.86
CA THR A 207 25.95 -11.78 29.54
C THR A 207 25.71 -11.72 31.04
N TYR A 208 25.75 -12.87 31.70
CA TYR A 208 25.56 -13.01 33.13
C TYR A 208 26.67 -13.83 33.73
N LYS A 209 26.97 -13.60 35.02
CA LYS A 209 27.96 -14.32 35.78
C LYS A 209 27.31 -15.54 36.45
N VAL A 210 27.93 -16.70 36.31
CA VAL A 210 27.53 -17.94 36.95
C VAL A 210 28.72 -18.54 37.66
N LYS A 211 28.50 -19.02 38.87
CA LYS A 211 29.50 -19.79 39.58
C LYS A 211 29.53 -21.20 38.98
N ASP A 212 30.66 -21.57 38.44
CA ASP A 212 30.88 -22.92 37.92
C ASP A 212 30.89 -23.91 39.08
N LYS A 213 30.12 -25.02 38.94
CA LYS A 213 29.93 -25.97 40.01
C LYS A 213 31.14 -26.89 40.29
N GLU A 214 32.01 -27.05 39.27
CA GLU A 214 33.15 -27.94 39.35
C GLU A 214 34.41 -27.19 39.80
N THR A 215 34.60 -25.95 39.31
CA THR A 215 35.81 -25.16 39.54
C THR A 215 35.62 -24.09 40.62
N ASP A 216 34.39 -23.89 41.14
CA ASP A 216 34.01 -22.83 42.10
C ASP A 216 34.34 -21.40 41.61
N GLN A 217 34.73 -21.24 40.33
CA GLN A 217 35.07 -19.96 39.70
C GLN A 217 33.86 -19.28 39.06
N ILE A 218 33.90 -17.94 39.03
CA ILE A 218 32.86 -17.13 38.36
C ILE A 218 33.17 -17.08 36.85
N VAL A 219 32.36 -17.75 36.06
CA VAL A 219 32.44 -17.72 34.60
C VAL A 219 31.33 -16.83 34.01
N LYS A 220 31.65 -16.17 32.90
CA LYS A 220 30.64 -15.40 32.12
C LYS A 220 29.99 -16.32 31.14
N LYS A 221 28.64 -16.42 31.21
CA LYS A 221 27.84 -17.12 30.22
C LYS A 221 26.96 -16.11 29.51
N SER A 222 26.64 -16.37 28.26
CA SER A 222 25.76 -15.52 27.45
C SER A 222 24.51 -16.32 27.06
N LYS A 223 23.35 -15.65 27.11
CA LYS A 223 22.08 -16.19 26.58
C LYS A 223 21.43 -15.14 25.72
N ILE A 224 20.63 -15.58 24.76
CA ILE A 224 19.77 -14.70 23.97
C ILE A 224 18.48 -14.54 24.73
N GLU A 225 18.15 -13.31 25.13
CA GLU A 225 16.83 -12.94 25.66
C GLU A 225 15.97 -12.33 24.56
N ASP A 226 14.71 -12.73 24.56
CA ASP A 226 13.69 -12.22 23.65
C ASP A 226 12.80 -11.22 24.40
N ASP A 227 12.98 -9.93 24.15
CA ASP A 227 12.23 -8.86 24.82
C ASP A 227 10.76 -8.79 24.36
N THR A 228 10.41 -9.49 23.28
CA THR A 228 9.02 -9.51 22.77
C THR A 228 8.06 -10.19 23.73
N GLN A 229 8.55 -11.01 24.67
CA GLN A 229 7.76 -11.73 25.66
C GLN A 229 7.35 -10.86 26.88
N LYS A 230 7.90 -9.65 27.01
CA LYS A 230 7.59 -8.80 28.16
C LYS A 230 6.25 -8.08 27.96
N PRO A 231 5.34 -8.12 28.97
CA PRO A 231 4.09 -7.35 28.92
C PRO A 231 4.37 -5.86 28.80
N PHE A 232 3.58 -5.18 27.98
CA PHE A 232 3.73 -3.77 27.71
C PHE A 232 2.40 -3.03 27.89
N LYS A 233 2.45 -1.79 28.37
CA LYS A 233 1.29 -0.89 28.44
C LYS A 233 1.49 0.26 27.50
N PHE A 234 0.52 0.48 26.63
CA PHE A 234 0.46 1.62 25.74
C PHE A 234 -0.65 2.57 26.20
N LYS A 235 -0.36 3.88 26.20
CA LYS A 235 -1.33 4.93 26.50
C LYS A 235 -1.53 5.75 25.22
N ASP A 236 -2.77 5.90 24.77
CA ASP A 236 -3.09 6.72 23.60
C ASP A 236 -3.15 8.21 23.96
N ILE A 237 -3.37 9.04 22.94
CA ILE A 237 -3.46 10.50 23.10
C ILE A 237 -4.67 10.92 23.96
N ASP A 238 -5.72 10.10 23.97
CA ASP A 238 -6.94 10.34 24.74
C ASP A 238 -6.81 9.84 26.21
N GLY A 239 -5.65 9.26 26.55
CA GLY A 239 -5.37 8.78 27.90
C GLY A 239 -5.80 7.33 28.17
N ASN A 240 -6.38 6.61 27.19
CA ASN A 240 -6.77 5.21 27.35
C ASN A 240 -5.53 4.32 27.46
N VAL A 241 -5.58 3.36 28.39
CA VAL A 241 -4.47 2.43 28.63
C VAL A 241 -4.79 1.06 28.03
N TYR A 242 -3.94 0.62 27.10
CA TYR A 242 -4.01 -0.71 26.49
C TYR A 242 -2.94 -1.61 27.07
N LYS A 243 -3.34 -2.78 27.54
CA LYS A 243 -2.42 -3.81 28.06
C LYS A 243 -2.08 -4.77 26.94
N CYS A 244 -0.83 -4.77 26.48
CA CYS A 244 -0.33 -5.67 25.47
C CYS A 244 0.44 -6.81 26.14
N ARG A 245 0.22 -8.03 25.69
CA ARG A 245 0.92 -9.22 26.22
C ARG A 245 2.40 -9.19 25.89
N TYR A 246 2.75 -8.59 24.77
CA TYR A 246 4.10 -8.52 24.24
C TYR A 246 4.48 -7.07 23.95
N LYS A 247 5.78 -6.75 24.04
CA LYS A 247 6.31 -5.41 23.77
C LYS A 247 5.95 -4.90 22.37
N TRP A 248 5.94 -5.80 21.39
CA TRP A 248 5.57 -5.48 20.01
C TRP A 248 4.13 -5.89 19.76
N ALA A 249 3.28 -4.92 19.72
CA ALA A 249 1.87 -5.10 19.44
C ALA A 249 1.38 -3.94 18.55
N LEU A 250 0.38 -4.23 17.72
CA LEU A 250 -0.34 -3.23 16.97
C LEU A 250 -1.70 -3.04 17.62
N VAL A 251 -1.97 -1.81 18.07
CA VAL A 251 -3.28 -1.42 18.58
C VAL A 251 -4.05 -0.74 17.46
N LEU A 252 -5.23 -1.26 17.14
CA LEU A 252 -6.08 -0.71 16.11
C LEU A 252 -6.70 0.62 16.56
N MET A 253 -6.26 1.69 15.94
CA MET A 253 -6.74 3.05 16.23
C MET A 253 -7.40 3.65 15.00
N PRO A 254 -8.56 4.30 15.13
CA PRO A 254 -9.15 5.09 14.06
C PRO A 254 -8.18 6.19 13.64
N THR A 255 -8.12 6.42 12.34
CA THR A 255 -7.44 7.59 11.78
C THR A 255 -8.44 8.35 10.93
N THR A 256 -8.44 9.65 11.06
CA THR A 256 -9.19 10.50 10.14
C THR A 256 -8.70 10.19 8.73
N TYR A 257 -9.63 9.83 7.86
CA TYR A 257 -9.37 9.60 6.46
C TYR A 257 -10.20 10.59 5.67
N GLU A 258 -9.52 11.61 5.19
CA GLU A 258 -10.10 12.55 4.24
C GLU A 258 -9.44 12.27 2.89
N LEU A 259 -10.26 12.15 1.85
CA LEU A 259 -9.73 12.30 0.50
C LEU A 259 -9.18 13.72 0.45
N GLY A 260 -7.85 13.86 0.44
CA GLY A 260 -7.19 15.17 0.35
C GLY A 260 -7.37 15.80 -1.04
N VAL A 261 -8.64 15.97 -1.43
CA VAL A 261 -9.03 16.62 -2.66
C VAL A 261 -9.30 18.07 -2.30
N THR A 262 -8.44 18.98 -2.77
CA THR A 262 -8.72 20.41 -2.61
C THR A 262 -9.89 20.82 -3.51
N ALA A 263 -10.61 21.87 -3.12
CA ALA A 263 -11.72 22.40 -3.92
C ALA A 263 -11.27 22.76 -5.35
N GLU A 264 -10.04 23.24 -5.51
CA GLU A 264 -9.45 23.54 -6.82
C GLU A 264 -9.28 22.28 -7.66
N TYR A 265 -8.75 21.19 -7.07
CA TYR A 265 -8.58 19.92 -7.78
C TYR A 265 -9.93 19.32 -8.19
N GLU A 266 -10.91 19.33 -7.28
CA GLU A 266 -12.27 18.91 -7.56
C GLU A 266 -12.90 19.71 -8.72
N SER A 267 -12.72 21.03 -8.71
CA SER A 267 -13.19 21.91 -9.79
C SER A 267 -12.56 21.55 -11.13
N VAL A 268 -11.26 21.32 -11.16
CA VAL A 268 -10.53 20.90 -12.38
C VAL A 268 -11.07 19.58 -12.93
N ILE A 269 -11.28 18.58 -12.08
CA ILE A 269 -11.84 17.28 -12.49
C ILE A 269 -13.26 17.44 -13.02
N LYS A 270 -14.13 18.20 -12.35
CA LYS A 270 -15.50 18.46 -12.80
C LYS A 270 -15.54 19.20 -14.14
N ASP A 271 -14.66 20.15 -14.35
CA ASP A 271 -14.56 20.87 -15.63
C ASP A 271 -14.04 19.95 -16.76
N MET A 272 -13.11 19.07 -16.46
CA MET A 272 -12.64 18.06 -17.40
C MET A 272 -13.79 17.13 -17.83
N LEU A 273 -14.56 16.60 -16.87
CA LEU A 273 -15.73 15.76 -17.13
C LEU A 273 -16.82 16.46 -17.95
N ARG A 274 -17.04 17.77 -17.72
CA ARG A 274 -17.98 18.57 -18.54
C ARG A 274 -17.52 18.70 -19.99
N ARG A 275 -16.22 18.92 -20.20
CA ARG A 275 -15.66 19.05 -21.57
C ARG A 275 -15.71 17.70 -22.31
N GLU A 276 -15.46 16.60 -21.63
CA GLU A 276 -15.57 15.25 -22.19
C GLU A 276 -17.01 14.96 -22.64
N ARG A 277 -18.02 15.22 -21.80
CA ARG A 277 -19.43 15.04 -22.18
C ARG A 277 -19.81 15.84 -23.42
N LYS A 278 -19.42 17.11 -23.53
CA LYS A 278 -19.70 17.94 -24.68
C LYS A 278 -19.07 17.44 -25.98
N ARG A 279 -17.96 16.71 -25.90
CA ARG A 279 -17.32 16.10 -27.09
C ARG A 279 -18.05 14.85 -27.57
N HIS A 280 -18.74 14.15 -26.69
CA HIS A 280 -19.54 12.96 -27.05
C HIS A 280 -20.94 13.32 -27.55
N GLU A 281 -21.40 14.55 -27.33
CA GLU A 281 -22.69 15.07 -27.81
C GLU A 281 -22.58 15.71 -29.20
N GLN A 282 -21.38 15.93 -29.71
CA GLN A 282 -21.08 16.41 -31.06
C GLN A 282 -20.70 15.26 -32.00
#